data_cd951336e500e85e9d83ee95f016865d
#
_entry.id   cd951336e500e85e9d83ee95f016865d
#
_cell.length_a   1.000
_cell.length_b   1.000
_cell.length_c   1.000
_cell.angle_alpha   90.00
_cell.angle_beta   90.00
_cell.angle_gamma   90.00
#
_symmetry.space_group_name_H-M   'P 1'
#
loop_
_entity.id
_entity.type
_entity.pdbx_description
1 polymer ?
#
loop_
_entity_poly.entity_id
_entity_poly.type
_entity_poly.pdbx_seq_one_letter_code
_entity_poly.pdbx_strand_id
1 'polypeptide(L)'
;RVSRFTMTRDAAPRIDPASETVIITWPSGGHNAGCLRFGRDGLLYIATGDGSGPNPPDGLTSGQDVSDLLGSILRIDVDHPDAGRGYSVPADN
;
A
#
# COMPACT_ATOMS: atom_id res chain seq x y z
N ARG A 1 -6.04 0.10 -3.25
CA ARG A 1 -5.97 -0.95 -2.21
C ARG A 1 -4.76 -1.85 -2.43
N VAL A 2 -4.10 -2.26 -1.35
CA VAL A 2 -3.12 -3.35 -1.31
C VAL A 2 -3.72 -4.48 -0.49
N SER A 3 -3.62 -5.70 -1.02
CA SER A 3 -4.12 -6.91 -0.38
C SER A 3 -3.06 -8.02 -0.42
N ARG A 4 -3.14 -8.92 0.56
CA ARG A 4 -2.37 -10.16 0.63
C ARG A 4 -3.27 -11.34 0.32
N PHE A 5 -2.74 -12.33 -0.39
CA PHE A 5 -3.42 -13.60 -0.66
C PHE A 5 -2.52 -14.77 -0.28
N THR A 6 -3.12 -15.87 0.09
CA THR A 6 -2.42 -17.14 0.24
C THR A 6 -2.24 -17.79 -1.13
N MET A 7 -1.06 -18.34 -1.35
CA MET A 7 -0.75 -19.09 -2.57
C MET A 7 -0.51 -20.56 -2.22
N THR A 8 -1.03 -21.48 -3.06
CA THR A 8 -0.74 -22.92 -2.90
C THR A 8 0.75 -23.19 -3.12
N ARG A 9 1.27 -24.27 -2.50
CA ARG A 9 2.65 -24.71 -2.66
C ARG A 9 2.81 -25.86 -3.65
N ASP A 10 1.87 -26.00 -4.58
CA ASP A 10 1.88 -27.04 -5.61
C ASP A 10 2.95 -26.76 -6.67
N ALA A 11 3.19 -27.75 -7.55
CA ALA A 11 4.08 -27.58 -8.70
C ALA A 11 3.59 -26.49 -9.70
N ALA A 12 2.30 -26.19 -9.70
CA ALA A 12 1.69 -25.04 -10.39
C ALA A 12 1.00 -24.14 -9.36
N PRO A 13 1.72 -23.21 -8.70
CA PRO A 13 1.18 -22.36 -7.65
C PRO A 13 -0.04 -21.55 -8.11
N ARG A 14 -1.07 -21.50 -7.29
CA ARG A 14 -2.30 -20.75 -7.53
C ARG A 14 -2.61 -19.84 -6.36
N ILE A 15 -3.11 -18.66 -6.66
CA ILE A 15 -3.66 -17.76 -5.64
C ILE A 15 -5.04 -18.29 -5.23
N ASP A 16 -5.31 -18.36 -3.93
CA ASP A 16 -6.63 -18.56 -3.37
C ASP A 16 -7.35 -17.21 -3.24
N PRO A 17 -8.33 -16.88 -4.10
CA PRO A 17 -9.05 -15.62 -4.02
C PRO A 17 -9.83 -15.43 -2.72
N ALA A 18 -10.26 -16.52 -2.07
CA ALA A 18 -10.99 -16.46 -0.82
C ALA A 18 -10.12 -16.12 0.39
N SER A 19 -8.78 -16.15 0.22
CA SER A 19 -7.82 -15.82 1.27
C SER A 19 -7.45 -14.32 1.31
N GLU A 20 -8.17 -13.46 0.59
CA GLU A 20 -7.86 -12.03 0.57
C GLU A 20 -7.83 -11.43 1.98
N THR A 21 -6.72 -10.81 2.32
CA THR A 21 -6.59 -9.96 3.50
C THR A 21 -6.22 -8.56 3.02
N VAL A 22 -7.12 -7.59 3.22
CA VAL A 22 -6.85 -6.19 2.89
C VAL A 22 -5.83 -5.63 3.87
N ILE A 23 -4.71 -5.17 3.36
CA ILE A 23 -3.63 -4.55 4.15
C ILE A 23 -3.96 -3.08 4.38
N ILE A 24 -4.11 -2.30 3.30
CA ILE A 24 -4.35 -0.86 3.37
C ILE A 24 -5.15 -0.37 2.17
N THR A 25 -5.96 0.65 2.39
CA THR A 25 -6.74 1.33 1.35
C THR A 25 -6.57 2.83 1.43
N TRP A 26 -6.65 3.50 0.29
CA TRP A 26 -6.70 4.96 0.18
C TRP A 26 -7.56 5.34 -1.02
N PRO A 27 -8.01 6.60 -1.13
CA PRO A 27 -8.76 7.07 -2.28
C PRO A 27 -7.98 6.84 -3.59
N SER A 28 -8.69 6.60 -4.68
CA SER A 28 -8.10 6.53 -6.01
C SER A 28 -8.47 7.76 -6.82
N GLY A 29 -7.64 8.10 -7.79
CA GLY A 29 -7.87 9.24 -8.66
C GLY A 29 -7.22 9.03 -10.03
N GLY A 30 -6.69 10.09 -10.62
CA GLY A 30 -6.01 10.06 -11.92
C GLY A 30 -4.69 9.29 -11.86
N HIS A 31 -3.72 9.83 -11.13
CA HIS A 31 -2.41 9.23 -10.94
C HIS A 31 -2.41 8.31 -9.72
N ASN A 32 -2.58 7.01 -9.93
CA ASN A 32 -2.65 6.06 -8.82
C ASN A 32 -1.27 5.49 -8.45
N ALA A 33 -0.33 5.45 -9.39
CA ALA A 33 0.99 4.84 -9.25
C ALA A 33 0.92 3.38 -8.75
N GLY A 34 1.90 2.93 -8.02
CA GLY A 34 1.90 1.62 -7.36
C GLY A 34 3.19 0.86 -7.58
N CYS A 35 4.11 0.99 -6.63
CA CYS A 35 5.28 0.11 -6.53
C CYS A 35 5.27 -0.51 -5.14
N LEU A 36 5.42 -1.83 -5.08
CA LEU A 36 5.48 -2.58 -3.83
C LEU A 36 6.84 -3.25 -3.72
N ARG A 37 7.52 -3.05 -2.59
CA ARG A 37 8.80 -3.71 -2.30
C ARG A 37 8.93 -4.00 -0.82
N PHE A 38 9.43 -5.19 -0.48
CA PHE A 38 9.94 -5.43 0.86
C PHE A 38 11.36 -4.90 0.96
N GLY A 39 11.62 -4.11 2.00
CA GLY A 39 12.95 -3.66 2.37
C GLY A 39 13.79 -4.77 3.01
N ARG A 40 15.07 -4.51 3.22
CA ARG A 40 15.96 -5.42 3.96
C ARG A 40 15.59 -5.53 5.44
N ASP A 41 14.82 -4.56 5.93
CA ASP A 41 14.25 -4.52 7.28
C ASP A 41 12.99 -5.38 7.44
N GLY A 42 12.53 -6.03 6.35
CA GLY A 42 11.33 -6.86 6.33
C GLY A 42 10.03 -6.08 6.20
N LEU A 43 10.07 -4.75 6.15
CA LEU A 43 8.89 -3.90 6.05
C LEU A 43 8.44 -3.71 4.61
N LEU A 44 7.15 -3.48 4.40
CA LEU A 44 6.57 -3.22 3.08
C LEU A 44 6.61 -1.73 2.77
N TYR A 45 7.25 -1.39 1.65
CA TYR A 45 7.28 -0.05 1.09
C TYR A 45 6.28 0.03 -0.07
N ILE A 46 5.44 1.07 -0.06
CA ILE A 46 4.38 1.30 -1.04
C ILE A 46 4.52 2.72 -1.58
N ALA A 47 4.79 2.87 -2.87
CA ALA A 47 4.71 4.18 -3.51
C ALA A 47 3.29 4.43 -4.01
N THR A 48 2.70 5.55 -3.62
CA THR A 48 1.37 5.98 -4.04
C THR A 48 1.47 7.16 -5.01
N GLY A 49 0.48 7.31 -5.89
CA GLY A 49 0.34 8.50 -6.71
C GLY A 49 -0.37 9.62 -5.96
N ASP A 50 -0.29 10.83 -6.51
CA ASP A 50 -0.94 12.02 -5.95
C ASP A 50 -2.47 12.01 -6.10
N GLY A 51 -3.03 11.05 -6.82
CA GLY A 51 -4.47 10.93 -7.08
C GLY A 51 -5.03 11.99 -8.04
N SER A 52 -4.21 12.97 -8.41
CA SER A 52 -4.64 14.06 -9.29
C SER A 52 -4.68 13.64 -10.76
N GLY A 53 -5.37 14.42 -11.58
CA GLY A 53 -5.23 14.38 -13.03
C GLY A 53 -4.01 15.19 -13.47
N PRO A 54 -3.68 15.14 -14.78
CA PRO A 54 -2.54 15.88 -15.30
C PRO A 54 -2.76 17.39 -15.34
N ASN A 55 -4.01 17.85 -15.22
CA ASN A 55 -4.37 19.25 -15.36
C ASN A 55 -5.57 19.64 -14.45
N PRO A 56 -5.36 20.52 -13.47
CA PRO A 56 -4.09 21.11 -13.07
C PRO A 56 -3.17 20.06 -12.39
N PRO A 57 -1.84 20.24 -12.47
CA PRO A 57 -0.91 19.40 -11.72
C PRO A 57 -1.20 19.49 -10.23
N ASP A 58 -1.13 18.35 -9.53
CA ASP A 58 -1.41 18.26 -8.09
C ASP A 58 -2.71 18.98 -7.66
N GLY A 59 -3.79 18.77 -8.45
CA GLY A 59 -5.09 19.40 -8.18
C GLY A 59 -5.72 19.04 -6.84
N LEU A 60 -5.23 17.97 -6.18
CA LEU A 60 -5.62 17.58 -4.82
C LEU A 60 -4.66 18.11 -3.75
N THR A 61 -3.58 18.77 -4.15
CA THR A 61 -2.53 19.30 -3.24
C THR A 61 -1.92 18.23 -2.31
N SER A 62 -1.90 16.97 -2.76
CA SER A 62 -1.42 15.83 -1.97
C SER A 62 0.11 15.65 -2.00
N GLY A 63 0.81 16.28 -2.95
CA GLY A 63 2.24 16.08 -3.15
C GLY A 63 3.14 16.53 -1.99
N GLN A 64 2.63 17.36 -1.09
CA GLN A 64 3.33 17.83 0.12
C GLN A 64 2.47 17.65 1.39
N ASP A 65 1.34 16.97 1.29
CA ASP A 65 0.45 16.74 2.42
C ASP A 65 0.80 15.42 3.13
N VAL A 66 1.39 15.52 4.31
CA VAL A 66 1.75 14.36 5.13
C VAL A 66 0.56 13.81 5.95
N SER A 67 -0.61 14.42 5.83
CA SER A 67 -1.81 13.99 6.56
C SER A 67 -2.64 12.95 5.78
N ASP A 68 -2.34 12.72 4.50
CA ASP A 68 -2.96 11.69 3.69
C ASP A 68 -1.95 10.64 3.18
N LEU A 69 -2.43 9.66 2.44
CA LEU A 69 -1.60 8.57 1.91
C LEU A 69 -1.24 8.75 0.43
N LEU A 70 -1.68 9.84 -0.19
CA LEU A 70 -1.40 10.14 -1.59
C LEU A 70 -0.02 10.79 -1.75
N GLY A 71 0.58 10.65 -2.92
CA GLY A 71 1.86 11.27 -3.26
C GLY A 71 3.02 10.89 -2.34
N SER A 72 2.98 9.69 -1.74
CA SER A 72 3.84 9.29 -0.63
C SER A 72 4.58 7.98 -0.89
N ILE A 73 5.61 7.73 -0.09
CA ILE A 73 6.19 6.39 0.07
C ILE A 73 5.86 5.94 1.50
N LEU A 74 4.94 4.99 1.60
CA LEU A 74 4.54 4.42 2.88
C LEU A 74 5.49 3.30 3.27
N ARG A 75 5.78 3.15 4.57
CA ARG A 75 6.56 2.05 5.14
C ARG A 75 5.77 1.44 6.29
N ILE A 76 5.38 0.18 6.16
CA ILE A 76 4.47 -0.48 7.10
C ILE A 76 4.94 -1.90 7.43
N ASP A 77 4.60 -2.37 8.63
CA ASP A 77 4.79 -3.77 9.06
C ASP A 77 3.49 -4.55 8.81
N VAL A 78 3.55 -5.53 7.91
CA VAL A 78 2.42 -6.40 7.56
C VAL A 78 2.45 -7.76 8.27
N ASP A 79 3.54 -8.05 8.97
CA ASP A 79 3.71 -9.30 9.72
C ASP A 79 3.24 -9.17 11.18
N HIS A 80 3.24 -7.94 11.73
CA HIS A 80 2.80 -7.63 13.08
C HIS A 80 1.72 -6.54 13.06
N PRO A 81 0.52 -6.81 12.49
CA PRO A 81 -0.52 -5.80 12.35
C PRO A 81 -1.13 -5.40 13.69
N ASP A 82 -1.53 -4.13 13.81
CA ASP A 82 -2.33 -3.66 14.93
C ASP A 82 -3.73 -4.29 14.92
N ALA A 83 -4.38 -4.33 16.08
CA ALA A 83 -5.74 -4.84 16.19
C ALA A 83 -6.70 -4.04 15.30
N GLY A 84 -7.43 -4.76 14.41
CA GLY A 84 -8.38 -4.17 13.47
C GLY A 84 -7.76 -3.54 12.22
N ARG A 85 -6.44 -3.68 12.01
CA ARG A 85 -5.73 -3.23 10.80
C ARG A 85 -5.06 -4.39 10.10
N GLY A 86 -4.69 -4.20 8.82
CA GLY A 86 -3.85 -5.15 8.07
C GLY A 86 -2.35 -4.90 8.23
N TYR A 87 -1.95 -3.93 9.04
CA TYR A 87 -0.57 -3.49 9.25
C TYR A 87 -0.40 -2.76 10.58
N SER A 88 0.84 -2.54 10.99
CA SER A 88 1.22 -1.55 11.99
C SER A 88 2.18 -0.52 11.41
N VAL A 89 2.31 0.63 12.09
CA VAL A 89 3.27 1.69 11.72
C VAL A 89 4.51 1.53 12.60
N PRO A 90 5.70 1.31 12.00
CA PRO A 90 6.94 1.22 12.76
C PRO A 90 7.21 2.47 13.58
N ALA A 91 7.71 2.30 14.80
CA ALA A 91 7.95 3.41 15.73
C ALA A 91 9.03 4.40 15.25
N ASP A 92 9.87 3.98 14.33
CA ASP A 92 10.96 4.75 13.72
C ASP A 92 10.59 5.34 12.35
N ASN A 93 9.32 5.43 12.06
CA ASN A 93 8.82 5.92 10.78
C ASN A 93 8.85 7.45 10.70
#